data_aac7bf9bbdf76e74c1059f9092f4e100
#
_entry.id   aac7bf9bbdf76e74c1059f9092f4e100
#
_cell.length_a   1.000
_cell.length_b   1.000
_cell.length_c   1.000
_cell.angle_alpha   90.00
_cell.angle_beta   90.00
_cell.angle_gamma   90.00
#
_symmetry.space_group_name_H-M   'P 1'
#
loop_
_entity.id
_entity.type
_entity.pdbx_description
1 polymer ?
#
loop_
_entity_poly.entity_id
_entity_poly.type
_entity_poly.pdbx_seq_one_letter_code
_entity_poly.pdbx_strand_id
1 'polypeptide(L)'
;MLLQYWIYPMQILTEQPSKTNSSSTDFLPLHGTDFVEFYVGNAKQAAHFYKTAFGFQSLAYAGPETGVMDKVSYVIRQNKLTFVLTTPLRSGNAIADHIYKHGDGVKVLALMVDDAASAFEETTRRGAKPYLKTTVLADDNGEVVLSGIHTYGETVHLFVERKNYNGIFLPGYKEWKSDYNPEPTGLKYIDHMVGNVGWNE
;
A
#
# COMPACT_ATOMS: atom_id res chain seq x y z
N MET A 1 1.93 47.32 -32.42
CA MET A 1 1.04 46.16 -32.37
C MET A 1 1.06 45.63 -30.95
N LEU A 2 0.13 46.12 -30.10
CA LEU A 2 0.08 45.93 -28.66
C LEU A 2 -0.74 44.64 -28.38
N LEU A 3 -0.11 43.65 -27.76
CA LEU A 3 -0.77 42.43 -27.25
C LEU A 3 -1.49 42.79 -25.95
N GLN A 4 -2.82 42.83 -26.01
CA GLN A 4 -3.70 42.98 -24.85
C GLN A 4 -3.85 41.64 -24.16
N TYR A 5 -3.26 41.48 -22.96
CA TYR A 5 -3.53 40.32 -22.09
C TYR A 5 -4.87 40.55 -21.38
N TRP A 6 -5.81 39.63 -21.63
CA TRP A 6 -7.07 39.57 -20.90
C TRP A 6 -6.81 38.93 -19.52
N ILE A 7 -6.85 39.77 -18.50
CA ILE A 7 -6.87 39.32 -17.10
C ILE A 7 -8.34 39.17 -16.71
N TYR A 8 -8.83 37.93 -16.57
CA TYR A 8 -10.13 37.70 -15.95
C TYR A 8 -9.97 37.82 -14.44
N PRO A 9 -10.81 38.60 -13.76
CA PRO A 9 -10.81 38.67 -12.32
C PRO A 9 -11.41 37.33 -11.79
N MET A 10 -10.60 36.58 -11.04
CA MET A 10 -11.02 35.42 -10.30
C MET A 10 -11.99 35.88 -9.18
N GLN A 11 -13.27 35.64 -9.33
CA GLN A 11 -14.23 35.81 -8.25
C GLN A 11 -13.99 34.71 -7.21
N ILE A 12 -13.49 35.10 -6.06
CA ILE A 12 -13.43 34.22 -4.88
C ILE A 12 -14.85 34.12 -4.34
N LEU A 13 -15.54 33.04 -4.67
CA LEU A 13 -16.78 32.67 -4.02
C LEU A 13 -16.47 32.18 -2.60
N THR A 14 -16.57 33.08 -1.63
CA THR A 14 -16.55 32.72 -0.20
C THR A 14 -17.95 32.23 0.19
N GLU A 15 -18.33 31.04 -0.25
CA GLU A 15 -19.37 30.29 0.44
C GLU A 15 -18.73 29.47 1.54
N GLN A 16 -18.90 29.89 2.76
CA GLN A 16 -18.61 29.06 3.91
C GLN A 16 -19.57 27.86 3.90
N PRO A 17 -19.08 26.62 3.92
CA PRO A 17 -19.96 25.47 4.03
C PRO A 17 -20.71 25.58 5.36
N SER A 18 -22.04 25.60 5.29
CA SER A 18 -22.91 25.50 6.47
C SER A 18 -22.53 24.23 7.23
N LYS A 19 -22.15 24.36 8.51
CA LYS A 19 -21.97 23.25 9.42
C LYS A 19 -23.29 22.52 9.60
N THR A 20 -23.60 21.58 8.72
CA THR A 20 -24.62 20.57 9.02
C THR A 20 -23.98 19.59 10.00
N ASN A 21 -24.35 19.72 11.27
CA ASN A 21 -24.11 18.70 12.29
C ASN A 21 -24.95 17.44 11.94
N SER A 22 -24.50 16.69 10.95
CA SER A 22 -24.85 15.28 10.86
C SER A 22 -23.70 14.54 11.53
N SER A 23 -23.92 13.92 12.66
CA SER A 23 -23.04 12.91 13.23
C SER A 23 -23.07 11.67 12.31
N SER A 24 -22.48 11.78 11.11
CA SER A 24 -22.21 10.60 10.32
C SER A 24 -21.05 9.91 11.00
N THR A 25 -21.33 8.81 11.69
CA THR A 25 -20.29 7.91 12.19
C THR A 25 -19.47 7.49 10.97
N ASP A 26 -18.16 7.72 11.02
CA ASP A 26 -17.26 7.24 9.97
C ASP A 26 -17.39 5.71 9.92
N PHE A 27 -17.83 5.19 8.78
CA PHE A 27 -18.04 3.76 8.60
C PHE A 27 -16.73 2.99 8.32
N LEU A 28 -15.64 3.70 8.02
CA LEU A 28 -14.35 3.15 7.69
C LEU A 28 -13.22 4.03 8.26
N PRO A 29 -13.03 4.05 9.59
CA PRO A 29 -11.93 4.79 10.20
C PRO A 29 -10.59 4.27 9.70
N LEU A 30 -9.80 5.12 9.03
CA LEU A 30 -8.49 4.80 8.51
C LEU A 30 -7.41 5.45 9.39
N HIS A 31 -6.42 4.67 9.82
CA HIS A 31 -5.32 5.14 10.65
C HIS A 31 -4.04 5.43 9.86
N GLY A 32 -4.16 5.46 8.53
CA GLY A 32 -3.08 5.74 7.60
C GLY A 32 -2.66 4.53 6.76
N THR A 33 -1.54 4.68 6.06
CA THR A 33 -0.98 3.62 5.22
C THR A 33 -0.18 2.64 6.07
N ASP A 34 -0.48 1.35 5.98
CA ASP A 34 0.30 0.29 6.60
C ASP A 34 1.55 -0.02 5.77
N PHE A 35 1.35 -0.36 4.49
CA PHE A 35 2.42 -0.53 3.51
C PHE A 35 1.93 -0.30 2.09
N VAL A 36 2.88 -0.12 1.18
CA VAL A 36 2.66 -0.17 -0.27
C VAL A 36 3.44 -1.34 -0.83
N GLU A 37 2.77 -2.25 -1.55
CA GLU A 37 3.44 -3.36 -2.22
C GLU A 37 3.57 -3.07 -3.72
N PHE A 38 4.81 -3.18 -4.18
CA PHE A 38 5.17 -3.10 -5.59
C PHE A 38 5.42 -4.51 -6.11
N TYR A 39 4.84 -4.83 -7.26
CA TYR A 39 5.29 -5.96 -8.06
C TYR A 39 6.38 -5.47 -8.98
N VAL A 40 7.53 -6.13 -8.92
CA VAL A 40 8.76 -5.71 -9.64
C VAL A 40 9.47 -6.90 -10.26
N GLY A 41 10.14 -6.68 -11.38
CA GLY A 41 10.89 -7.72 -12.07
C GLY A 41 12.07 -8.26 -11.25
N ASN A 42 12.67 -7.43 -10.38
CA ASN A 42 13.74 -7.85 -9.47
C ASN A 42 13.64 -7.12 -8.12
N ALA A 43 13.03 -7.78 -7.14
CA ALA A 43 12.79 -7.19 -5.82
C ALA A 43 14.08 -6.83 -5.06
N LYS A 44 15.17 -7.60 -5.23
CA LYS A 44 16.45 -7.31 -4.58
C LYS A 44 17.11 -6.05 -5.14
N GLN A 45 17.07 -5.86 -6.45
CA GLN A 45 17.57 -4.64 -7.11
C GLN A 45 16.70 -3.42 -6.74
N ALA A 46 15.38 -3.56 -6.75
CA ALA A 46 14.48 -2.49 -6.35
C ALA A 46 14.70 -2.09 -4.89
N ALA A 47 14.85 -3.06 -3.97
CA ALA A 47 15.17 -2.79 -2.57
C ALA A 47 16.50 -2.04 -2.42
N HIS A 48 17.53 -2.46 -3.16
CA HIS A 48 18.83 -1.76 -3.17
C HIS A 48 18.70 -0.33 -3.67
N PHE A 49 17.93 -0.09 -4.75
CA PHE A 49 17.67 1.24 -5.27
C PHE A 49 17.02 2.16 -4.23
N TYR A 50 15.92 1.75 -3.63
CA TYR A 50 15.22 2.57 -2.62
C TYR A 50 16.06 2.79 -1.36
N LYS A 51 16.84 1.80 -0.94
CA LYS A 51 17.81 1.96 0.15
C LYS A 51 18.86 3.00 -0.19
N THR A 52 19.52 2.88 -1.34
CA THR A 52 20.63 3.76 -1.75
C THR A 52 20.15 5.18 -2.07
N ALA A 53 19.07 5.32 -2.84
CA ALA A 53 18.60 6.61 -3.31
C ALA A 53 17.79 7.39 -2.25
N PHE A 54 17.07 6.69 -1.36
CA PHE A 54 16.13 7.31 -0.44
C PHE A 54 16.37 6.97 1.04
N GLY A 55 17.42 6.22 1.37
CA GLY A 55 17.78 5.94 2.75
C GLY A 55 16.83 5.00 3.49
N PHE A 56 16.11 4.12 2.77
CA PHE A 56 15.31 3.07 3.40
C PHE A 56 16.19 2.05 4.11
N GLN A 57 15.67 1.50 5.21
CA GLN A 57 16.32 0.44 5.98
C GLN A 57 15.70 -0.90 5.67
N SER A 58 16.49 -1.98 5.73
CA SER A 58 15.98 -3.34 5.65
C SER A 58 15.12 -3.65 6.87
N LEU A 59 13.96 -4.27 6.66
CA LEU A 59 13.06 -4.65 7.74
C LEU A 59 12.81 -6.16 7.76
N ALA A 60 12.18 -6.69 6.73
CA ALA A 60 11.75 -8.08 6.71
C ALA A 60 11.89 -8.71 5.31
N TYR A 61 11.83 -10.02 5.28
CA TYR A 61 11.98 -10.83 4.08
C TYR A 61 11.03 -12.03 4.12
N ALA A 62 10.47 -12.37 2.97
CA ALA A 62 9.81 -13.65 2.73
C ALA A 62 10.26 -14.21 1.38
N GLY A 63 10.59 -15.50 1.34
CA GLY A 63 11.08 -16.19 0.15
C GLY A 63 11.35 -17.66 0.46
N PRO A 64 12.11 -18.36 -0.38
CA PRO A 64 12.40 -19.79 -0.18
C PRO A 64 12.96 -20.12 1.18
N GLU A 65 13.80 -19.27 1.75
CA GLU A 65 14.40 -19.46 3.08
C GLU A 65 13.39 -19.34 4.23
N THR A 66 12.21 -18.78 3.95
CA THR A 66 11.08 -18.71 4.90
C THR A 66 9.92 -19.64 4.51
N GLY A 67 10.12 -20.50 3.49
CA GLY A 67 9.11 -21.44 3.02
C GLY A 67 8.18 -20.92 1.92
N VAL A 68 8.38 -19.71 1.41
CA VAL A 68 7.62 -19.12 0.31
C VAL A 68 8.33 -19.43 -1.01
N MET A 69 7.80 -20.38 -1.80
CA MET A 69 8.51 -20.95 -2.95
C MET A 69 8.17 -20.32 -4.32
N ASP A 70 7.18 -19.47 -4.39
CA ASP A 70 6.64 -18.91 -5.64
C ASP A 70 7.01 -17.44 -5.86
N LYS A 71 7.44 -16.75 -4.81
CA LYS A 71 7.82 -15.34 -4.83
C LYS A 71 8.91 -15.01 -3.80
N VAL A 72 9.50 -13.84 -3.96
CA VAL A 72 10.36 -13.22 -2.95
C VAL A 72 9.84 -11.82 -2.67
N SER A 73 9.77 -11.45 -1.39
CA SER A 73 9.36 -10.12 -0.95
C SER A 73 10.41 -9.54 0.01
N TYR A 74 10.94 -8.37 -0.34
CA TYR A 74 11.80 -7.57 0.53
C TYR A 74 10.98 -6.41 1.10
N VAL A 75 10.99 -6.29 2.42
CA VAL A 75 10.33 -5.19 3.12
C VAL A 75 11.37 -4.19 3.58
N ILE A 76 11.18 -2.95 3.19
CA ILE A 76 12.04 -1.82 3.57
C ILE A 76 11.20 -0.74 4.24
N ARG A 77 11.80 -0.02 5.19
CA ARG A 77 11.10 1.01 5.96
C ARG A 77 11.97 2.24 6.18
N GLN A 78 11.31 3.39 6.16
CA GLN A 78 11.86 4.62 6.73
C GLN A 78 10.74 5.34 7.48
N ASN A 79 10.86 5.49 8.80
CA ASN A 79 9.81 6.02 9.67
C ASN A 79 8.47 5.29 9.48
N LYS A 80 7.42 6.01 9.04
CA LYS A 80 6.09 5.45 8.76
C LYS A 80 5.91 4.94 7.32
N LEU A 81 6.94 5.04 6.46
CA LEU A 81 6.89 4.49 5.11
C LEU A 81 7.37 3.04 5.13
N THR A 82 6.51 2.14 4.70
CA THR A 82 6.87 0.72 4.52
C THR A 82 6.58 0.33 3.08
N PHE A 83 7.61 -0.12 2.37
CA PHE A 83 7.47 -0.68 1.02
C PHE A 83 7.75 -2.17 1.05
N VAL A 84 6.92 -2.91 0.34
CA VAL A 84 7.10 -4.34 0.05
C VAL A 84 7.43 -4.47 -1.43
N LEU A 85 8.56 -5.05 -1.74
CA LEU A 85 9.03 -5.23 -3.11
C LEU A 85 8.99 -6.72 -3.41
N THR A 86 8.06 -7.13 -4.28
CA THR A 86 7.75 -8.53 -4.53
C THR A 86 8.06 -8.89 -5.98
N THR A 87 8.83 -9.96 -6.18
CA THR A 87 9.13 -10.56 -7.49
C THR A 87 8.68 -12.02 -7.54
N PRO A 88 8.13 -12.49 -8.67
CA PRO A 88 7.81 -13.89 -8.84
C PRO A 88 9.08 -14.72 -9.05
N LEU A 89 9.11 -15.95 -8.54
CA LEU A 89 10.19 -16.92 -8.79
C LEU A 89 9.88 -17.87 -9.95
N ARG A 90 8.67 -17.81 -10.48
CA ARG A 90 8.21 -18.66 -11.59
C ARG A 90 7.39 -17.83 -12.57
N SER A 91 7.47 -18.18 -13.86
CA SER A 91 6.54 -17.69 -14.88
C SER A 91 5.15 -18.32 -14.68
N GLY A 92 4.10 -17.69 -15.23
CA GLY A 92 2.75 -18.24 -15.23
C GLY A 92 2.04 -18.15 -13.87
N ASN A 93 2.45 -17.24 -13.00
CA ASN A 93 1.70 -16.88 -11.80
C ASN A 93 1.16 -15.45 -11.91
N ALA A 94 0.19 -15.10 -11.08
CA ALA A 94 -0.49 -13.81 -11.13
C ALA A 94 0.45 -12.59 -10.97
N ILE A 95 1.59 -12.74 -10.26
CA ILE A 95 2.57 -11.67 -10.10
C ILE A 95 3.33 -11.47 -11.41
N ALA A 96 3.80 -12.56 -12.04
CA ALA A 96 4.50 -12.51 -13.32
C ALA A 96 3.59 -11.93 -14.42
N ASP A 97 2.33 -12.35 -14.47
CA ASP A 97 1.35 -11.86 -15.43
C ASP A 97 1.05 -10.37 -15.24
N HIS A 98 0.98 -9.91 -13.99
CA HIS A 98 0.80 -8.49 -13.68
C HIS A 98 2.00 -7.65 -14.16
N ILE A 99 3.23 -8.09 -13.86
CA ILE A 99 4.44 -7.40 -14.30
C ILE A 99 4.56 -7.40 -15.83
N TYR A 100 4.18 -8.49 -16.50
CA TYR A 100 4.18 -8.57 -17.95
C TYR A 100 3.24 -7.53 -18.58
N LYS A 101 2.08 -7.27 -17.97
CA LYS A 101 1.09 -6.30 -18.48
C LYS A 101 1.45 -4.86 -18.16
N HIS A 102 1.96 -4.59 -16.96
CA HIS A 102 2.04 -3.24 -16.38
C HIS A 102 3.47 -2.76 -16.16
N GLY A 103 4.47 -3.66 -16.25
CA GLY A 103 5.82 -3.37 -15.78
C GLY A 103 5.91 -3.34 -14.25
N ASP A 104 6.98 -2.78 -13.73
CA ASP A 104 7.17 -2.57 -12.30
C ASP A 104 6.23 -1.48 -11.80
N GLY A 105 5.48 -1.74 -10.74
CA GLY A 105 4.51 -0.77 -10.24
C GLY A 105 3.79 -1.19 -8.96
N VAL A 106 2.99 -0.27 -8.44
CA VAL A 106 2.18 -0.50 -7.24
C VAL A 106 1.07 -1.50 -7.55
N LYS A 107 1.00 -2.55 -6.76
CA LYS A 107 -0.10 -3.53 -6.76
C LYS A 107 -1.05 -3.31 -5.60
N VAL A 108 -0.53 -3.06 -4.41
CA VAL A 108 -1.31 -3.01 -3.17
C VAL A 108 -1.08 -1.70 -2.44
N LEU A 109 -2.17 -1.05 -2.06
CA LEU A 109 -2.20 0.00 -1.06
C LEU A 109 -2.86 -0.58 0.19
N ALA A 110 -2.07 -0.84 1.23
CA ALA A 110 -2.56 -1.40 2.49
C ALA A 110 -2.84 -0.28 3.49
N LEU A 111 -4.05 -0.29 4.04
CA LEU A 111 -4.58 0.73 4.94
C LEU A 111 -4.80 0.14 6.33
N MET A 112 -4.35 0.83 7.36
CA MET A 112 -4.57 0.42 8.75
C MET A 112 -6.01 0.69 9.17
N VAL A 113 -6.67 -0.33 9.72
CA VAL A 113 -8.04 -0.28 10.25
C VAL A 113 -8.13 -0.94 11.63
N ASP A 114 -9.16 -0.60 12.38
CA ASP A 114 -9.44 -1.25 13.67
C ASP A 114 -10.07 -2.64 13.51
N ASP A 115 -10.84 -2.84 12.42
CA ASP A 115 -11.57 -4.08 12.13
C ASP A 115 -11.60 -4.33 10.62
N ALA A 116 -10.78 -5.28 10.17
CA ALA A 116 -10.68 -5.62 8.76
C ALA A 116 -11.92 -6.34 8.21
N ALA A 117 -12.66 -7.05 9.06
CA ALA A 117 -13.90 -7.73 8.65
C ALA A 117 -15.01 -6.71 8.41
N SER A 118 -15.21 -5.79 9.34
CA SER A 118 -16.18 -4.69 9.21
C SER A 118 -15.86 -3.80 8.00
N ALA A 119 -14.57 -3.47 7.78
CA ALA A 119 -14.13 -2.70 6.62
C ALA A 119 -14.50 -3.39 5.29
N PHE A 120 -14.32 -4.70 5.21
CA PHE A 120 -14.69 -5.49 4.04
C PHE A 120 -16.20 -5.54 3.81
N GLU A 121 -16.97 -5.84 4.84
CA GLU A 121 -18.43 -5.94 4.76
C GLU A 121 -19.05 -4.60 4.33
N GLU A 122 -18.62 -3.51 4.94
CA GLU A 122 -19.18 -2.19 4.66
C GLU A 122 -18.82 -1.68 3.27
N THR A 123 -17.56 -1.87 2.84
CA THR A 123 -17.13 -1.44 1.50
C THR A 123 -17.80 -2.27 0.40
N THR A 124 -17.92 -3.59 0.57
CA THR A 124 -18.58 -4.45 -0.42
C THR A 124 -20.09 -4.21 -0.46
N ARG A 125 -20.73 -3.96 0.68
CA ARG A 125 -22.14 -3.55 0.76
C ARG A 125 -22.41 -2.25 -0.01
N ARG A 126 -21.41 -1.34 -0.07
CA ARG A 126 -21.45 -0.09 -0.84
C ARG A 126 -21.06 -0.24 -2.32
N GLY A 127 -20.76 -1.45 -2.78
CA GLY A 127 -20.52 -1.76 -4.18
C GLY A 127 -19.07 -2.01 -4.56
N ALA A 128 -18.11 -1.99 -3.62
CA ALA A 128 -16.75 -2.38 -3.89
C ALA A 128 -16.67 -3.86 -4.28
N LYS A 129 -15.84 -4.18 -5.29
CA LYS A 129 -15.62 -5.56 -5.71
C LYS A 129 -14.67 -6.26 -4.73
N PRO A 130 -15.05 -7.42 -4.16
CA PRO A 130 -14.18 -8.16 -3.24
C PRO A 130 -12.93 -8.67 -3.94
N TYR A 131 -11.76 -8.44 -3.33
CA TYR A 131 -10.47 -9.00 -3.74
C TYR A 131 -10.02 -10.13 -2.82
N LEU A 132 -9.95 -9.85 -1.53
CA LEU A 132 -9.55 -10.80 -0.49
C LEU A 132 -10.63 -10.82 0.59
N LYS A 133 -11.28 -11.96 0.80
CA LYS A 133 -12.18 -12.14 1.94
C LYS A 133 -11.38 -12.06 3.24
N THR A 134 -12.06 -11.70 4.32
CA THR A 134 -11.44 -11.64 5.65
C THR A 134 -10.65 -12.92 5.95
N THR A 135 -9.37 -12.76 6.18
CA THR A 135 -8.40 -13.84 6.35
C THR A 135 -7.52 -13.52 7.55
N VAL A 136 -7.31 -14.50 8.42
CA VAL A 136 -6.41 -14.40 9.56
C VAL A 136 -5.08 -15.04 9.19
N LEU A 137 -4.00 -14.29 9.34
CA LEU A 137 -2.63 -14.79 9.30
C LEU A 137 -2.11 -14.84 10.74
N ALA A 138 -1.48 -15.93 11.14
CA ALA A 138 -0.97 -16.08 12.51
C ALA A 138 0.41 -16.74 12.53
N ASP A 139 1.21 -16.37 13.52
CA ASP A 139 2.45 -17.03 13.92
C ASP A 139 2.65 -16.90 15.44
N ASP A 140 3.83 -17.25 15.94
CA ASP A 140 4.15 -17.19 17.38
C ASP A 140 4.07 -15.75 17.97
N ASN A 141 4.01 -14.71 17.13
CA ASN A 141 3.92 -13.32 17.56
C ASN A 141 2.47 -12.78 17.58
N GLY A 142 1.48 -13.63 17.27
CA GLY A 142 0.08 -13.27 17.28
C GLY A 142 -0.58 -13.37 15.90
N GLU A 143 -1.58 -12.54 15.66
CA GLU A 143 -2.38 -12.59 14.43
C GLU A 143 -2.56 -11.22 13.79
N VAL A 144 -2.62 -11.22 12.45
CA VAL A 144 -3.01 -10.07 11.61
C VAL A 144 -4.25 -10.48 10.83
N VAL A 145 -5.29 -9.66 10.86
CA VAL A 145 -6.47 -9.87 10.03
C VAL A 145 -6.37 -9.00 8.79
N LEU A 146 -6.55 -9.62 7.63
CA LEU A 146 -6.51 -8.96 6.33
C LEU A 146 -7.84 -9.14 5.61
N SER A 147 -8.23 -8.12 4.88
CA SER A 147 -9.27 -8.19 3.86
C SER A 147 -8.95 -7.23 2.73
N GLY A 148 -9.69 -7.25 1.61
CA GLY A 148 -9.33 -6.35 0.52
C GLY A 148 -10.38 -6.25 -0.58
N ILE A 149 -10.31 -5.14 -1.28
CA ILE A 149 -11.19 -4.79 -2.39
C ILE A 149 -10.38 -4.41 -3.63
N HIS A 150 -10.95 -4.64 -4.80
CA HIS A 150 -10.45 -4.05 -6.04
C HIS A 150 -10.71 -2.54 -6.04
N THR A 151 -9.78 -1.82 -6.66
CA THR A 151 -9.94 -0.40 -6.95
C THR A 151 -9.98 -0.20 -8.49
N TYR A 152 -9.34 0.81 -9.01
CA TYR A 152 -9.24 1.02 -10.46
C TYR A 152 -8.08 0.19 -11.03
N GLY A 153 -8.19 -0.15 -12.32
CA GLY A 153 -7.23 -1.01 -12.99
C GLY A 153 -7.11 -2.37 -12.30
N GLU A 154 -5.89 -2.83 -12.09
CA GLU A 154 -5.60 -4.08 -11.37
C GLU A 154 -4.97 -3.85 -10.00
N THR A 155 -5.01 -2.62 -9.49
CA THR A 155 -4.59 -2.30 -8.11
C THR A 155 -5.66 -2.71 -7.10
N VAL A 156 -5.24 -2.88 -5.84
CA VAL A 156 -6.14 -3.29 -4.76
C VAL A 156 -5.87 -2.49 -3.49
N HIS A 157 -6.88 -2.32 -2.67
CA HIS A 157 -6.72 -1.90 -1.29
C HIS A 157 -6.83 -3.11 -0.37
N LEU A 158 -5.86 -3.26 0.53
CA LEU A 158 -5.96 -4.16 1.68
C LEU A 158 -6.31 -3.36 2.93
N PHE A 159 -7.18 -3.91 3.75
CA PHE A 159 -7.45 -3.45 5.11
C PHE A 159 -6.66 -4.34 6.06
N VAL A 160 -5.88 -3.73 6.94
CA VAL A 160 -4.92 -4.42 7.80
C VAL A 160 -5.22 -4.11 9.25
N GLU A 161 -5.61 -5.13 10.00
CA GLU A 161 -5.83 -5.07 11.45
C GLU A 161 -4.68 -5.77 12.15
N ARG A 162 -3.92 -5.02 12.98
CA ARG A 162 -2.68 -5.50 13.65
C ARG A 162 -2.74 -5.46 15.16
N LYS A 163 -3.89 -5.22 15.76
CA LYS A 163 -4.00 -5.01 17.21
C LYS A 163 -3.45 -6.17 18.06
N ASN A 164 -3.44 -7.39 17.50
CA ASN A 164 -3.03 -8.61 18.18
C ASN A 164 -1.70 -9.17 17.62
N TYR A 165 -0.85 -8.34 16.99
CA TYR A 165 0.38 -8.78 16.38
C TYR A 165 1.60 -7.96 16.80
N ASN A 166 2.64 -8.66 17.31
CA ASN A 166 3.88 -8.05 17.76
C ASN A 166 5.11 -8.48 16.93
N GLY A 167 4.89 -9.12 15.78
CA GLY A 167 5.97 -9.54 14.88
C GLY A 167 6.56 -8.41 14.05
N ILE A 168 7.61 -8.73 13.29
CA ILE A 168 8.41 -7.73 12.56
C ILE A 168 7.62 -7.03 11.45
N PHE A 169 6.72 -7.76 10.75
CA PHE A 169 5.92 -7.22 9.63
C PHE A 169 4.59 -7.94 9.48
N LEU A 170 4.56 -9.12 8.91
CA LEU A 170 3.40 -10.01 8.76
C LEU A 170 3.81 -11.43 9.14
N PRO A 171 2.89 -12.29 9.58
CA PRO A 171 3.15 -13.71 9.76
C PRO A 171 3.80 -14.34 8.53
N GLY A 172 4.85 -15.16 8.77
CA GLY A 172 5.65 -15.76 7.71
C GLY A 172 6.83 -14.93 7.20
N TYR A 173 6.93 -13.65 7.56
CA TYR A 173 8.11 -12.84 7.31
C TYR A 173 9.13 -12.98 8.44
N LYS A 174 10.42 -12.94 8.09
CA LYS A 174 11.52 -12.92 9.04
C LYS A 174 12.31 -11.63 8.93
N GLU A 175 13.01 -11.25 9.99
CA GLU A 175 13.90 -10.10 9.99
C GLU A 175 14.92 -10.22 8.84
N TRP A 176 15.04 -9.16 8.05
CA TRP A 176 16.05 -9.08 7.01
C TRP A 176 17.28 -8.34 7.52
N LYS A 177 18.27 -9.10 7.96
CA LYS A 177 19.60 -8.59 8.31
C LYS A 177 20.38 -8.29 7.04
N SER A 178 20.72 -7.03 6.83
CA SER A 178 21.49 -6.57 5.69
C SER A 178 22.76 -5.90 6.15
N ASP A 179 23.88 -6.22 5.49
CA ASP A 179 25.19 -5.57 5.75
C ASP A 179 25.21 -4.12 5.24
N TYR A 180 24.21 -3.72 4.48
CA TYR A 180 24.07 -2.38 3.92
C TYR A 180 22.78 -1.72 4.37
N ASN A 181 22.90 -0.75 5.27
CA ASN A 181 21.82 0.12 5.72
C ASN A 181 22.32 1.58 5.67
N PRO A 182 21.97 2.34 4.63
CA PRO A 182 22.41 3.72 4.46
C PRO A 182 21.74 4.65 5.47
N GLU A 183 22.27 5.85 5.64
CA GLU A 183 21.64 6.87 6.49
C GLU A 183 20.25 7.27 5.93
N PRO A 184 19.23 7.38 6.80
CA PRO A 184 17.91 7.84 6.40
C PRO A 184 17.92 9.26 5.84
N THR A 185 17.20 9.49 4.75
CA THR A 185 17.07 10.81 4.12
C THR A 185 16.04 11.74 4.80
N GLY A 186 15.34 11.23 5.81
CA GLY A 186 14.35 11.99 6.57
C GLY A 186 12.91 11.94 6.05
N LEU A 187 12.59 11.00 5.14
CA LEU A 187 11.22 10.73 4.74
C LEU A 187 10.40 10.25 5.95
N LYS A 188 9.19 10.78 6.13
CA LYS A 188 8.41 10.55 7.36
C LYS A 188 7.19 9.65 7.15
N TYR A 189 6.37 9.95 6.16
CA TYR A 189 5.12 9.24 5.84
C TYR A 189 4.72 9.48 4.39
N ILE A 190 3.77 8.70 3.88
CA ILE A 190 3.13 8.94 2.60
C ILE A 190 2.04 9.97 2.81
N ASP A 191 2.20 11.15 2.21
CA ASP A 191 1.26 12.25 2.34
C ASP A 191 -0.04 11.96 1.58
N HIS A 192 0.09 11.57 0.32
CA HIS A 192 -1.04 11.19 -0.53
C HIS A 192 -0.61 10.21 -1.63
N MET A 193 -1.60 9.55 -2.21
CA MET A 193 -1.44 8.64 -3.34
C MET A 193 -2.48 9.00 -4.40
N VAL A 194 -2.06 9.02 -5.66
CA VAL A 194 -2.92 9.39 -6.78
C VAL A 194 -3.02 8.21 -7.75
N GLY A 195 -4.25 7.88 -8.12
CA GLY A 195 -4.54 7.00 -9.25
C GLY A 195 -4.95 7.80 -10.48
N ASN A 196 -4.41 7.45 -11.63
CA ASN A 196 -4.80 8.04 -12.90
C ASN A 196 -5.69 7.05 -13.67
N VAL A 197 -6.86 7.48 -14.09
CA VAL A 197 -7.84 6.65 -14.79
C VAL A 197 -8.23 7.31 -16.11
N GLY A 198 -8.80 6.53 -17.04
CA GLY A 198 -9.32 7.05 -18.31
C GLY A 198 -10.54 7.96 -18.11
N TRP A 199 -10.93 8.62 -19.18
CA TRP A 199 -12.13 9.45 -19.18
C TRP A 199 -13.39 8.58 -19.01
N ASN A 200 -14.26 8.96 -18.07
CA ASN A 200 -15.52 8.26 -17.72
C ASN A 200 -15.36 6.84 -17.15
N GLU A 201 -14.22 6.52 -16.51
CA GLU A 201 -13.96 5.27 -15.81
C GLU A 201 -13.95 5.45 -14.28
#